data_2edbeed45608e4b0822cff32d59a4381
#
_entry.id   2edbeed45608e4b0822cff32d59a4381
#
_cell.length_a   1.000
_cell.length_b   1.000
_cell.length_c   1.000
_cell.angle_alpha   90.00
_cell.angle_beta   90.00
_cell.angle_gamma   90.00
#
_symmetry.space_group_name_H-M   'P 1'
#
loop_
_entity.id
_entity.type
_entity.pdbx_description
1 polymer ?
#
loop_
_entity_poly.entity_id
_entity_poly.type
_entity_poly.pdbx_seq_one_letter_code
_entity_poly.pdbx_strand_id
1 'polypeptide(L)'
;MVKLKQAGATNMKKLIIVLFALQLSGCALFDAYFMAKYDTTEYSLVNQIKTKAQVAEENCGNHILVITQVNDLYNSALEFKNFTVYIPRNEDAVKLSAKLFTLTKDTRDYFNKAEKISPIFCKAKLQQIEKSAETIQQALGSKPR
;
A
#
# COMPACT_ATOMS: atom_id res chain seq x y z
N MET A 1 -32.71 -56.76 30.85
CA MET A 1 -32.83 -55.55 30.02
C MET A 1 -31.82 -54.52 30.47
N VAL A 2 -30.74 -54.38 29.72
CA VAL A 2 -29.66 -53.44 30.06
C VAL A 2 -29.83 -52.18 29.21
N LYS A 3 -30.09 -51.01 29.86
CA LYS A 3 -30.15 -49.71 29.18
C LYS A 3 -28.70 -49.24 28.91
N LEU A 4 -28.26 -49.32 27.66
CA LEU A 4 -27.03 -48.71 27.21
C LEU A 4 -27.22 -47.18 27.22
N LYS A 5 -26.38 -46.50 28.01
CA LYS A 5 -26.28 -45.05 28.15
C LYS A 5 -25.82 -44.39 26.86
N GLN A 6 -26.66 -43.57 26.24
CA GLN A 6 -26.30 -42.67 25.12
C GLN A 6 -25.49 -41.46 25.64
N ALA A 7 -24.30 -41.67 26.16
CA ALA A 7 -23.47 -40.58 26.68
C ALA A 7 -22.34 -40.13 25.74
N GLY A 8 -22.20 -40.76 24.57
CA GLY A 8 -21.05 -40.52 23.67
C GLY A 8 -21.21 -39.44 22.58
N ALA A 9 -22.45 -39.24 22.11
CA ALA A 9 -22.67 -38.45 20.88
C ALA A 9 -22.62 -36.92 21.07
N THR A 10 -22.92 -36.41 22.27
CA THR A 10 -22.92 -34.97 22.56
C THR A 10 -21.51 -34.42 22.80
N ASN A 11 -20.60 -35.21 23.34
CA ASN A 11 -19.23 -34.79 23.59
C ASN A 11 -18.41 -34.80 22.28
N MET A 12 -18.68 -35.72 21.37
CA MET A 12 -18.01 -35.79 20.07
C MET A 12 -18.36 -34.60 19.17
N LYS A 13 -19.64 -34.16 19.16
CA LYS A 13 -20.06 -32.96 18.43
C LYS A 13 -19.41 -31.67 18.97
N LYS A 14 -19.28 -31.53 20.29
CA LYS A 14 -18.59 -30.41 20.92
C LYS A 14 -17.09 -30.40 20.62
N LEU A 15 -16.46 -31.59 20.59
CA LEU A 15 -15.03 -31.72 20.24
C LEU A 15 -14.76 -31.33 18.79
N ILE A 16 -15.62 -31.72 17.85
CA ILE A 16 -15.51 -31.37 16.44
C ILE A 16 -15.65 -29.84 16.23
N ILE A 17 -16.58 -29.19 16.93
CA ILE A 17 -16.78 -27.73 16.85
C ILE A 17 -15.57 -26.98 17.38
N VAL A 18 -14.94 -27.44 18.48
CA VAL A 18 -13.75 -26.84 19.04
C VAL A 18 -12.54 -27.03 18.13
N LEU A 19 -12.38 -28.20 17.49
CA LEU A 19 -11.33 -28.42 16.49
C LEU A 19 -11.51 -27.56 15.24
N PHE A 20 -12.75 -27.30 14.80
CA PHE A 20 -13.02 -26.47 13.65
C PHE A 20 -12.80 -24.97 13.93
N ALA A 21 -13.08 -24.52 15.17
CA ALA A 21 -12.81 -23.15 15.60
C ALA A 21 -11.30 -22.84 15.72
N LEU A 22 -10.48 -23.82 16.06
CA LEU A 22 -9.02 -23.69 16.12
C LEU A 22 -8.35 -23.59 14.74
N GLN A 23 -8.99 -24.09 13.69
CA GLN A 23 -8.47 -24.02 12.32
C GLN A 23 -8.65 -22.62 11.69
N LEU A 24 -9.65 -21.84 12.09
CA LEU A 24 -9.93 -20.52 11.55
C LEU A 24 -9.01 -19.42 12.09
N SER A 25 -8.38 -19.63 13.24
CA SER A 25 -7.45 -18.65 13.85
C SER A 25 -5.99 -18.83 13.40
N GLY A 26 -5.64 -19.97 12.81
CA GLY A 26 -4.25 -20.31 12.45
C GLY A 26 -3.71 -19.50 11.26
N CYS A 27 -4.53 -19.20 10.25
CA CYS A 27 -4.07 -18.49 9.05
C CYS A 27 -3.73 -17.02 9.34
N ALA A 28 -4.53 -16.31 10.14
CA ALA A 28 -4.29 -14.90 10.43
C ALA A 28 -3.04 -14.66 11.28
N LEU A 29 -2.73 -15.57 12.21
CA LEU A 29 -1.50 -15.49 13.03
C LEU A 29 -0.25 -15.86 12.22
N PHE A 30 -0.38 -16.78 11.26
CA PHE A 30 0.72 -17.20 10.40
C PHE A 30 1.08 -16.07 9.42
N ASP A 31 0.10 -15.44 8.78
CA ASP A 31 0.32 -14.30 7.89
C ASP A 31 0.96 -13.10 8.61
N ALA A 32 0.50 -12.78 9.83
CA ALA A 32 1.08 -11.69 10.64
C ALA A 32 2.56 -11.95 11.01
N TYR A 33 2.95 -13.22 11.20
CA TYR A 33 4.36 -13.58 11.51
C TYR A 33 5.26 -13.48 10.27
N PHE A 34 4.74 -13.71 9.07
CA PHE A 34 5.51 -13.69 7.82
C PHE A 34 5.46 -12.35 7.07
N MET A 35 4.58 -11.42 7.45
CA MET A 35 4.55 -10.08 6.87
C MET A 35 5.73 -9.22 7.36
N ALA A 36 6.15 -8.28 6.50
CA ALA A 36 7.07 -7.23 6.94
C ALA A 36 6.46 -6.43 8.10
N LYS A 37 7.28 -6.11 9.11
CA LYS A 37 6.86 -5.22 10.19
C LYS A 37 6.66 -3.79 9.67
N TYR A 38 5.88 -3.02 10.42
CA TYR A 38 5.73 -1.59 10.18
C TYR A 38 7.09 -0.88 10.24
N ASP A 39 7.40 -0.13 9.21
CA ASP A 39 8.61 0.70 9.13
C ASP A 39 8.21 2.18 9.02
N THR A 40 8.70 3.00 9.96
CA THR A 40 8.38 4.42 10.02
C THR A 40 8.97 5.21 8.87
N THR A 41 10.13 4.81 8.35
CA THR A 41 10.78 5.45 7.21
C THR A 41 10.00 5.18 5.94
N GLU A 42 9.61 3.92 5.72
CA GLU A 42 8.79 3.52 4.57
C GLU A 42 7.46 4.30 4.54
N TYR A 43 6.79 4.39 5.70
CA TYR A 43 5.57 5.17 5.85
C TYR A 43 5.78 6.66 5.60
N SER A 44 6.87 7.23 6.09
CA SER A 44 7.24 8.63 5.89
C SER A 44 7.50 8.96 4.42
N LEU A 45 8.21 8.09 3.70
CA LEU A 45 8.52 8.27 2.28
C LEU A 45 7.25 8.32 1.43
N VAL A 46 6.30 7.40 1.66
CA VAL A 46 5.04 7.43 0.92
C VAL A 46 4.18 8.64 1.28
N ASN A 47 4.20 9.09 2.55
CA ASN A 47 3.51 10.31 2.97
C ASN A 47 4.09 11.55 2.29
N GLN A 48 5.41 11.63 2.12
CA GLN A 48 6.05 12.71 1.36
C GLN A 48 5.59 12.75 -0.10
N ILE A 49 5.48 11.59 -0.75
CA ILE A 49 4.98 11.51 -2.13
C ILE A 49 3.54 12.04 -2.21
N LYS A 50 2.67 11.62 -1.28
CA LYS A 50 1.30 12.11 -1.19
C LYS A 50 1.26 13.64 -1.06
N THR A 51 1.98 14.19 -0.08
CA THR A 51 2.03 15.64 0.16
C THR A 51 2.58 16.41 -1.03
N LYS A 52 3.65 15.92 -1.67
CA LYS A 52 4.22 16.57 -2.87
C LYS A 52 3.24 16.56 -4.04
N ALA A 53 2.45 15.49 -4.21
CA ALA A 53 1.42 15.45 -5.24
C ALA A 53 0.32 16.48 -5.00
N GLN A 54 -0.12 16.65 -3.75
CA GLN A 54 -1.09 17.69 -3.35
C GLN A 54 -0.56 19.11 -3.64
N VAL A 55 0.66 19.41 -3.22
CA VAL A 55 1.28 20.72 -3.46
C VAL A 55 1.45 21.00 -4.96
N ALA A 56 1.84 19.99 -5.75
CA ALA A 56 1.96 20.14 -7.20
C ALA A 56 0.60 20.38 -7.87
N GLU A 57 -0.49 19.78 -7.38
CA GLU A 57 -1.85 19.99 -7.89
C GLU A 57 -2.30 21.45 -7.79
N GLU A 58 -1.95 22.12 -6.69
CA GLU A 58 -2.27 23.54 -6.50
C GLU A 58 -1.62 24.42 -7.57
N ASN A 59 -0.50 23.98 -8.14
CA ASN A 59 0.30 24.72 -9.12
C ASN A 59 0.05 24.31 -10.56
N CYS A 60 -1.01 23.58 -10.86
CA CYS A 60 -1.36 23.13 -12.23
C CYS A 60 -1.63 24.27 -13.24
N GLY A 61 -1.80 25.51 -12.77
CA GLY A 61 -1.87 26.71 -13.63
C GLY A 61 -0.51 27.27 -14.04
N ASN A 62 0.58 26.84 -13.40
CA ASN A 62 1.94 27.31 -13.65
C ASN A 62 2.81 26.18 -14.24
N HIS A 63 2.99 26.23 -15.55
CA HIS A 63 3.68 25.16 -16.31
C HIS A 63 5.11 24.89 -15.81
N ILE A 64 5.89 25.94 -15.55
CA ILE A 64 7.29 25.79 -15.13
C ILE A 64 7.37 25.20 -13.71
N LEU A 65 6.54 25.71 -12.82
CA LEU A 65 6.53 25.28 -11.42
C LEU A 65 6.06 23.81 -11.29
N VAL A 66 5.00 23.44 -11.99
CA VAL A 66 4.50 22.06 -11.92
C VAL A 66 5.49 21.04 -12.50
N ILE A 67 6.23 21.37 -13.55
CA ILE A 67 7.29 20.50 -14.09
C ILE A 67 8.37 20.29 -13.03
N THR A 68 8.82 21.35 -12.36
CA THR A 68 9.83 21.24 -11.28
C THR A 68 9.34 20.34 -10.15
N GLN A 69 8.09 20.53 -9.72
CA GLN A 69 7.49 19.74 -8.64
C GLN A 69 7.27 18.28 -9.02
N VAL A 70 6.91 17.99 -10.28
CA VAL A 70 6.76 16.62 -10.77
C VAL A 70 8.11 15.90 -10.91
N ASN A 71 9.19 16.62 -11.24
CA ASN A 71 10.54 16.04 -11.19
C ASN A 71 10.97 15.71 -9.75
N ASP A 72 10.65 16.56 -8.78
CA ASP A 72 10.91 16.29 -7.36
C ASP A 72 10.05 15.12 -6.84
N LEU A 73 8.80 15.04 -7.25
CA LEU A 73 7.89 13.94 -6.96
C LEU A 73 8.41 12.60 -7.51
N TYR A 74 8.95 12.61 -8.73
CA TYR A 74 9.62 11.44 -9.33
C TYR A 74 10.80 10.97 -8.48
N ASN A 75 11.66 11.89 -8.02
CA ASN A 75 12.82 11.54 -7.19
C ASN A 75 12.36 10.89 -5.87
N SER A 76 11.31 11.40 -5.25
CA SER A 76 10.75 10.81 -4.03
C SER A 76 10.15 9.42 -4.28
N ALA A 77 9.48 9.21 -5.40
CA ALA A 77 8.96 7.90 -5.77
C ALA A 77 10.08 6.88 -6.08
N LEU A 78 11.18 7.34 -6.67
CA LEU A 78 12.37 6.52 -6.89
C LEU A 78 13.03 6.13 -5.56
N GLU A 79 13.18 7.07 -4.63
CA GLU A 79 13.71 6.81 -3.29
C GLU A 79 12.85 5.78 -2.55
N PHE A 80 11.54 5.95 -2.52
CA PHE A 80 10.62 5.00 -1.91
C PHE A 80 10.73 3.61 -2.53
N LYS A 81 10.72 3.50 -3.86
CA LYS A 81 10.91 2.24 -4.57
C LYS A 81 12.23 1.56 -4.19
N ASN A 82 13.32 2.31 -4.15
CA ASN A 82 14.63 1.77 -3.81
C ASN A 82 14.72 1.35 -2.34
N PHE A 83 14.06 2.07 -1.43
CA PHE A 83 14.02 1.75 -0.01
C PHE A 83 13.28 0.45 0.27
N THR A 84 12.13 0.23 -0.35
CA THR A 84 11.26 -0.93 -0.06
C THR A 84 11.92 -2.29 -0.32
N VAL A 85 12.87 -2.36 -1.26
CA VAL A 85 13.56 -3.62 -1.62
C VAL A 85 14.53 -4.11 -0.54
N TYR A 86 14.95 -3.25 0.38
CA TYR A 86 15.85 -3.61 1.47
C TYR A 86 15.14 -4.06 2.74
N ILE A 87 13.80 -3.94 2.79
CA ILE A 87 13.02 -4.39 3.93
C ILE A 87 12.70 -5.89 3.75
N PRO A 88 13.11 -6.77 4.69
CA PRO A 88 12.84 -8.20 4.58
C PRO A 88 11.32 -8.49 4.52
N ARG A 89 10.91 -9.44 3.69
CA ARG A 89 9.52 -9.91 3.56
C ARG A 89 8.52 -8.84 3.12
N ASN A 90 8.97 -7.91 2.30
CA ASN A 90 8.23 -6.70 1.90
C ASN A 90 7.72 -6.74 0.45
N GLU A 91 7.50 -7.94 -0.10
CA GLU A 91 7.20 -8.15 -1.52
C GLU A 91 6.01 -7.31 -2.01
N ASP A 92 4.99 -7.14 -1.20
CA ASP A 92 3.80 -6.38 -1.58
C ASP A 92 4.09 -4.88 -1.64
N ALA A 93 4.83 -4.34 -0.67
CA ALA A 93 5.25 -2.94 -0.73
C ALA A 93 6.23 -2.69 -1.89
N VAL A 94 7.11 -3.64 -2.21
CA VAL A 94 7.98 -3.59 -3.40
C VAL A 94 7.15 -3.49 -4.68
N LYS A 95 6.10 -4.30 -4.83
CA LYS A 95 5.20 -4.25 -6.00
C LYS A 95 4.44 -2.92 -6.07
N LEU A 96 3.93 -2.44 -4.93
CA LEU A 96 3.17 -1.20 -4.84
C LEU A 96 4.06 0.02 -5.12
N SER A 97 5.26 0.07 -4.56
CA SER A 97 6.22 1.14 -4.80
C SER A 97 6.68 1.19 -6.26
N ALA A 98 6.87 0.03 -6.90
CA ALA A 98 7.20 -0.05 -8.32
C ALA A 98 6.06 0.51 -9.21
N LYS A 99 4.80 0.22 -8.88
CA LYS A 99 3.63 0.78 -9.60
C LYS A 99 3.53 2.30 -9.42
N LEU A 100 3.70 2.79 -8.18
CA LEU A 100 3.69 4.23 -7.89
C LEU A 100 4.83 4.95 -8.62
N PHE A 101 6.03 4.37 -8.62
CA PHE A 101 7.16 4.90 -9.38
C PHE A 101 6.87 4.98 -10.88
N THR A 102 6.30 3.92 -11.48
CA THR A 102 5.95 3.91 -12.90
C THR A 102 4.93 5.01 -13.22
N LEU A 103 3.87 5.13 -12.43
CA LEU A 103 2.87 6.17 -12.58
C LEU A 103 3.48 7.58 -12.51
N THR A 104 4.36 7.81 -11.57
CA THR A 104 5.03 9.10 -11.38
C THR A 104 6.01 9.38 -12.51
N LYS A 105 6.75 8.36 -12.96
CA LYS A 105 7.66 8.45 -14.10
C LYS A 105 6.92 8.82 -15.39
N ASP A 106 5.83 8.13 -15.69
CA ASP A 106 5.04 8.37 -16.90
C ASP A 106 4.42 9.78 -16.89
N THR A 107 3.97 10.25 -15.73
CA THR A 107 3.48 11.61 -15.54
C THR A 107 4.59 12.62 -15.78
N ARG A 108 5.77 12.43 -15.19
CA ARG A 108 6.95 13.29 -15.41
C ARG A 108 7.36 13.33 -16.88
N ASP A 109 7.46 12.18 -17.52
CA ASP A 109 7.92 12.06 -18.91
C ASP A 109 6.95 12.76 -19.86
N TYR A 110 5.64 12.68 -19.59
CA TYR A 110 4.63 13.42 -20.34
C TYR A 110 4.76 14.93 -20.11
N PHE A 111 4.88 15.39 -18.84
CA PHE A 111 4.92 16.82 -18.52
C PHE A 111 6.18 17.49 -19.09
N ASN A 112 7.32 16.80 -19.08
CA ASN A 112 8.58 17.32 -19.64
C ASN A 112 8.57 17.41 -21.17
N LYS A 113 7.71 16.63 -21.86
CA LYS A 113 7.61 16.65 -23.33
C LYS A 113 6.53 17.58 -23.84
N ALA A 114 5.54 17.90 -23.02
CA ALA A 114 4.39 18.69 -23.43
C ALA A 114 4.75 20.17 -23.49
N GLU A 115 4.50 20.82 -24.61
CA GLU A 115 4.61 22.29 -24.73
C GLU A 115 3.64 23.02 -23.80
N LYS A 116 2.46 22.42 -23.59
CA LYS A 116 1.41 22.95 -22.72
C LYS A 116 0.67 21.80 -22.03
N ILE A 117 0.45 21.95 -20.74
CA ILE A 117 -0.33 21.01 -19.91
C ILE A 117 -1.64 21.69 -19.52
N SER A 118 -2.77 21.06 -19.84
CA SER A 118 -4.07 21.59 -19.40
C SER A 118 -4.18 21.44 -17.86
N PRO A 119 -4.66 22.46 -17.13
CA PRO A 119 -4.82 22.39 -15.69
C PRO A 119 -5.69 21.21 -15.22
N ILE A 120 -6.72 20.85 -15.99
CA ILE A 120 -7.62 19.74 -15.69
C ILE A 120 -6.86 18.40 -15.78
N PHE A 121 -6.10 18.20 -16.85
CA PHE A 121 -5.30 16.99 -17.03
C PHE A 121 -4.18 16.90 -15.97
N CYS A 122 -3.51 18.01 -15.69
CA CYS A 122 -2.51 18.11 -14.63
C CYS A 122 -3.08 17.64 -13.29
N LYS A 123 -4.19 18.22 -12.85
CA LYS A 123 -4.87 17.85 -11.61
C LYS A 123 -5.24 16.37 -11.58
N ALA A 124 -5.85 15.87 -12.65
CA ALA A 124 -6.24 14.46 -12.72
C ALA A 124 -5.05 13.49 -12.55
N LYS A 125 -3.88 13.82 -13.14
CA LYS A 125 -2.66 13.02 -13.00
C LYS A 125 -2.07 13.08 -11.60
N LEU A 126 -2.03 14.24 -10.97
CA LEU A 126 -1.51 14.41 -9.64
C LEU A 126 -2.42 13.78 -8.58
N GLN A 127 -3.74 13.91 -8.71
CA GLN A 127 -4.71 13.21 -7.87
C GLN A 127 -4.61 11.68 -7.99
N GLN A 128 -4.29 11.16 -9.17
CA GLN A 128 -4.06 9.73 -9.34
C GLN A 128 -2.82 9.26 -8.56
N ILE A 129 -1.75 10.06 -8.56
CA ILE A 129 -0.53 9.77 -7.77
C ILE A 129 -0.84 9.87 -6.26
N GLU A 130 -1.53 10.94 -5.84
CA GLU A 130 -1.95 11.14 -4.45
C GLU A 130 -2.75 9.95 -3.92
N LYS A 131 -3.82 9.56 -4.63
CA LYS A 131 -4.67 8.42 -4.24
C LYS A 131 -3.91 7.10 -4.21
N SER A 132 -2.97 6.90 -5.14
CA SER A 132 -2.12 5.71 -5.14
C SER A 132 -1.20 5.70 -3.92
N ALA A 133 -0.59 6.83 -3.58
CA ALA A 133 0.24 6.98 -2.39
C ALA A 133 -0.59 6.79 -1.09
N GLU A 134 -1.81 7.34 -1.03
CA GLU A 134 -2.71 7.15 0.10
C GLU A 134 -3.08 5.67 0.31
N THR A 135 -3.41 4.96 -0.76
CA THR A 135 -3.71 3.52 -0.69
C THR A 135 -2.51 2.73 -0.14
N ILE A 136 -1.30 3.06 -0.60
CA ILE A 136 -0.07 2.43 -0.11
C ILE A 136 0.15 2.80 1.37
N GLN A 137 -0.05 4.04 1.75
CA GLN A 137 0.08 4.52 3.12
C GLN A 137 -0.86 3.76 4.07
N GLN A 138 -2.11 3.51 3.66
CA GLN A 138 -3.06 2.70 4.42
C GLN A 138 -2.58 1.25 4.56
N ALA A 139 -2.09 0.64 3.47
CA ALA A 139 -1.56 -0.72 3.50
C ALA A 139 -0.32 -0.84 4.41
N LEU A 140 0.60 0.13 4.36
CA LEU A 140 1.78 0.16 5.25
C LEU A 140 1.38 0.38 6.72
N GLY A 141 0.40 1.25 6.97
CA GLY A 141 -0.10 1.54 8.32
C GLY A 141 -0.79 0.36 8.99
N SER A 142 -1.27 -0.62 8.22
CA SER A 142 -1.91 -1.84 8.73
C SER A 142 -0.92 -2.97 9.05
N LYS A 143 0.38 -2.80 8.76
CA LYS A 143 1.41 -3.79 9.09
C LYS A 143 1.55 -3.97 10.62
N PRO A 144 1.88 -5.19 11.09
CA PRO A 144 2.12 -5.43 12.51
C PRO A 144 3.31 -4.61 13.02
N ARG A 145 3.22 -4.13 14.24
CA ARG A 145 4.26 -3.36 14.94
C ARG A 145 5.21 -4.26 15.72
#